data_b54811526007287500d63399a7a5c432
#
_entry.id   b54811526007287500d63399a7a5c432
#
_cell.length_a   1.000
_cell.length_b   1.000
_cell.length_c   1.000
_cell.angle_alpha   90.00
_cell.angle_beta   90.00
_cell.angle_gamma   90.00
#
_symmetry.space_group_name_H-M   'P 1'
#
loop_
_entity.id
_entity.type
_entity.pdbx_description
1 polymer ?
#
loop_
_entity_poly.entity_id
_entity_poly.type
_entity_poly.pdbx_seq_one_letter_code
_entity_poly.pdbx_strand_id
1 'polypeptide(L)'
;MSYFDPETNEKITPTVIEPAGGLTRTLFALLCSCYDEEEVNDTTRTLFRFDFNIAPIQIGILPLSKKDELIEVSNNIKNILQENYRTEIDVTQSIGKRYRRQDEIGTPYCITVDFDSLEKNTVTVRDRDTMEQETIPIDDLSKKYSEFE
;
A
#
# COMPACT_ATOMS: atom_id res chain seq x y z
N MET A 1 17.55 -3.73 -41.67
CA MET A 1 18.76 -4.24 -40.99
C MET A 1 19.01 -5.65 -41.47
N SER A 2 20.26 -6.00 -41.72
CA SER A 2 20.66 -7.37 -42.08
C SER A 2 21.91 -7.74 -41.30
N TYR A 3 21.98 -8.98 -40.87
CA TYR A 3 23.14 -9.60 -40.23
C TYR A 3 23.89 -10.47 -41.26
N PHE A 4 25.19 -10.37 -41.27
CA PHE A 4 26.05 -11.26 -42.08
C PHE A 4 26.61 -12.36 -41.18
N ASP A 5 26.26 -13.58 -41.51
CA ASP A 5 26.78 -14.75 -40.81
C ASP A 5 28.12 -15.17 -41.43
N PRO A 6 29.22 -15.06 -40.70
CA PRO A 6 30.54 -15.42 -41.22
C PRO A 6 30.78 -16.93 -41.37
N GLU A 7 29.97 -17.78 -40.70
CA GLU A 7 30.11 -19.23 -40.78
C GLU A 7 29.42 -19.78 -42.03
N THR A 8 28.21 -19.29 -42.33
CA THR A 8 27.45 -19.72 -43.51
C THR A 8 27.71 -18.86 -44.74
N ASN A 9 28.35 -17.69 -44.54
CA ASN A 9 28.61 -16.68 -45.56
C ASN A 9 27.33 -16.13 -46.20
N GLU A 10 26.24 -16.10 -45.43
CA GLU A 10 24.93 -15.64 -45.86
C GLU A 10 24.53 -14.32 -45.21
N LYS A 11 23.70 -13.54 -45.92
CA LYS A 11 23.12 -12.33 -45.42
C LYS A 11 21.69 -12.58 -44.99
N ILE A 12 21.44 -12.54 -43.68
CA ILE A 12 20.17 -12.88 -43.06
C ILE A 12 19.43 -11.56 -42.69
N THR A 13 18.16 -11.48 -42.95
CA THR A 13 17.28 -10.43 -42.40
C THR A 13 16.56 -11.04 -41.17
N PRO A 14 16.98 -10.65 -39.94
CA PRO A 14 16.41 -11.23 -38.74
C PRO A 14 14.97 -10.73 -38.52
N THR A 15 14.13 -11.62 -38.02
CA THR A 15 12.84 -11.22 -37.44
C THR A 15 13.10 -10.67 -36.02
N VAL A 16 12.65 -9.47 -35.76
CA VAL A 16 12.83 -8.79 -34.47
C VAL A 16 11.50 -8.74 -33.74
N ILE A 17 11.48 -9.12 -32.45
CA ILE A 17 10.38 -8.90 -31.53
C ILE A 17 10.80 -7.73 -30.65
N GLU A 18 10.11 -6.61 -30.76
CA GLU A 18 10.38 -5.39 -29.99
C GLU A 18 9.19 -5.03 -29.11
N PRO A 19 9.13 -5.50 -27.86
CA PRO A 19 8.11 -5.06 -26.90
C PRO A 19 8.43 -3.64 -26.48
N ALA A 20 7.44 -2.74 -26.57
CA ALA A 20 7.54 -1.36 -26.12
C ALA A 20 6.35 -1.00 -25.23
N GLY A 21 6.63 -0.34 -24.11
CA GLY A 21 5.63 0.14 -23.17
C GLY A 21 5.89 1.57 -22.72
N GLY A 22 4.85 2.39 -22.64
CA GLY A 22 4.95 3.76 -22.15
C GLY A 22 4.69 3.82 -20.63
N LEU A 23 5.74 3.97 -19.81
CA LEU A 23 5.62 4.01 -18.34
C LEU A 23 4.58 5.03 -17.85
N THR A 24 4.65 6.27 -18.32
CA THR A 24 3.72 7.33 -17.91
C THR A 24 2.29 7.07 -18.36
N ARG A 25 2.11 6.45 -19.53
CA ARG A 25 0.78 6.07 -20.03
C ARG A 25 0.19 4.93 -19.23
N THR A 26 1.01 3.96 -18.85
CA THR A 26 0.60 2.84 -17.98
C THR A 26 0.22 3.36 -16.58
N LEU A 27 1.02 4.27 -16.02
CA LEU A 27 0.70 4.92 -14.75
C LEU A 27 -0.63 5.67 -14.82
N PHE A 28 -0.84 6.46 -15.87
CA PHE A 28 -2.09 7.20 -16.04
C PHE A 28 -3.30 6.27 -16.16
N ALA A 29 -3.19 5.20 -16.94
CA ALA A 29 -4.25 4.20 -17.06
C ALA A 29 -4.55 3.51 -15.70
N LEU A 30 -3.51 3.21 -14.91
CA LEU A 30 -3.66 2.65 -13.57
C LEU A 30 -4.40 3.63 -12.63
N LEU A 31 -4.00 4.90 -12.60
CA LEU A 31 -4.68 5.91 -11.80
C LEU A 31 -6.16 6.03 -12.18
N CYS A 32 -6.47 6.10 -13.49
CA CYS A 32 -7.85 6.17 -13.96
C CYS A 32 -8.67 4.92 -13.59
N SER A 33 -8.07 3.75 -13.62
CA SER A 33 -8.78 2.49 -13.32
C SER A 33 -9.00 2.24 -11.83
N CYS A 34 -8.15 2.82 -10.97
CA CYS A 34 -8.22 2.64 -9.52
C CYS A 34 -8.93 3.78 -8.79
N TYR A 35 -9.16 4.92 -9.45
CA TYR A 35 -9.88 6.05 -8.86
C TYR A 35 -11.35 5.69 -8.64
N ASP A 36 -11.85 5.98 -7.44
CA ASP A 36 -13.25 5.75 -7.07
C ASP A 36 -13.76 6.81 -6.11
N GLU A 37 -15.08 7.04 -6.16
CA GLU A 37 -15.80 7.91 -5.25
C GLU A 37 -17.03 7.18 -4.72
N GLU A 38 -17.22 7.19 -3.42
CA GLU A 38 -18.37 6.58 -2.77
C GLU A 38 -19.00 7.52 -1.74
N GLU A 39 -20.31 7.43 -1.56
CA GLU A 39 -21.03 8.19 -0.56
C GLU A 39 -21.04 7.46 0.78
N VAL A 40 -20.45 8.07 1.81
CA VAL A 40 -20.37 7.51 3.16
C VAL A 40 -20.87 8.58 4.16
N ASN A 41 -21.97 8.31 4.85
CA ASN A 41 -22.56 9.21 5.84
C ASN A 41 -22.76 10.65 5.31
N ASP A 42 -23.42 10.80 4.18
CA ASP A 42 -23.71 12.05 3.47
C ASP A 42 -22.46 12.86 3.09
N THR A 43 -21.33 12.20 2.96
CA THR A 43 -20.06 12.80 2.50
C THR A 43 -19.41 11.94 1.44
N THR A 44 -18.91 12.60 0.39
CA THR A 44 -18.14 11.88 -0.65
C THR A 44 -16.79 11.45 -0.08
N ARG A 45 -16.48 10.17 -0.21
CA ARG A 45 -15.19 9.58 0.07
C ARG A 45 -14.48 9.31 -1.24
N THR A 46 -13.38 9.98 -1.46
CA THR A 46 -12.50 9.74 -2.61
C THR A 46 -11.41 8.76 -2.23
N LEU A 47 -11.14 7.77 -3.07
CA LEU A 47 -10.12 6.77 -2.79
C LEU A 47 -9.49 6.24 -4.08
N PHE A 48 -8.29 5.67 -3.95
CA PHE A 48 -7.71 4.82 -4.97
C PHE A 48 -7.76 3.35 -4.53
N ARG A 49 -8.39 2.48 -5.35
CA ARG A 49 -8.46 1.04 -5.10
C ARG A 49 -7.26 0.31 -5.70
N PHE A 50 -6.05 0.70 -5.28
CA PHE A 50 -4.85 -0.03 -5.67
C PHE A 50 -4.84 -1.42 -5.06
N ASP A 51 -4.40 -2.40 -5.86
CA ASP A 51 -4.00 -3.70 -5.35
C ASP A 51 -2.87 -3.55 -4.32
N PHE A 52 -2.82 -4.45 -3.34
CA PHE A 52 -1.84 -4.41 -2.25
C PHE A 52 -0.39 -4.26 -2.76
N ASN A 53 -0.04 -5.01 -3.80
CA ASN A 53 1.32 -5.01 -4.35
C ASN A 53 1.68 -3.73 -5.11
N ILE A 54 0.68 -3.01 -5.61
CA ILE A 54 0.86 -1.78 -6.42
C ILE A 54 0.77 -0.53 -5.55
N ALA A 55 0.06 -0.57 -4.43
CA ALA A 55 -0.15 0.58 -3.55
C ALA A 55 1.17 1.25 -3.15
N PRO A 56 1.31 2.59 -3.25
CA PRO A 56 2.54 3.30 -2.87
C PRO A 56 2.91 3.07 -1.40
N ILE A 57 1.91 3.09 -0.53
CA ILE A 57 1.97 2.70 0.87
C ILE A 57 1.03 1.52 1.04
N GLN A 58 1.54 0.39 1.52
CA GLN A 58 0.74 -0.82 1.72
C GLN A 58 0.04 -0.81 3.08
N ILE A 59 0.72 -0.28 4.10
CA ILE A 59 0.23 -0.25 5.46
C ILE A 59 0.50 1.12 6.09
N GLY A 60 -0.57 1.83 6.45
CA GLY A 60 -0.51 3.07 7.21
C GLY A 60 -0.58 2.80 8.71
N ILE A 61 0.31 3.35 9.52
CA ILE A 61 0.34 3.21 10.98
C ILE A 61 -0.10 4.53 11.60
N LEU A 62 -1.19 4.50 12.35
CA LEU A 62 -1.92 5.69 12.80
C LEU A 62 -2.02 5.69 14.35
N PRO A 63 -1.01 6.19 15.09
CA PRO A 63 -1.12 6.32 16.52
C PRO A 63 -2.23 7.31 16.89
N LEU A 64 -3.12 6.96 17.81
CA LEU A 64 -4.29 7.76 18.17
C LEU A 64 -3.92 9.17 18.66
N SER A 65 -2.78 9.29 19.36
CA SER A 65 -2.23 10.57 19.83
C SER A 65 -0.71 10.64 19.68
N LYS A 66 -0.14 11.84 19.88
CA LYS A 66 1.31 12.08 19.83
C LYS A 66 2.04 11.77 21.14
N LYS A 67 1.49 10.92 22.00
CA LYS A 67 2.19 10.49 23.20
C LYS A 67 3.36 9.57 22.84
N ASP A 68 4.48 9.77 23.51
CA ASP A 68 5.73 9.07 23.24
C ASP A 68 5.56 7.54 23.29
N GLU A 69 4.77 7.03 24.23
CA GLU A 69 4.47 5.60 24.38
C GLU A 69 3.79 5.00 23.13
N LEU A 70 2.80 5.71 22.54
CA LEU A 70 2.11 5.26 21.32
C LEU A 70 3.01 5.38 20.08
N ILE A 71 3.86 6.40 20.06
CA ILE A 71 4.84 6.57 18.98
C ILE A 71 5.90 5.46 19.03
N GLU A 72 6.34 5.07 20.21
CA GLU A 72 7.30 3.98 20.39
C GLU A 72 6.72 2.64 19.87
N VAL A 73 5.48 2.30 20.26
CA VAL A 73 4.79 1.10 19.75
C VAL A 73 4.61 1.18 18.23
N SER A 74 4.24 2.36 17.71
CA SER A 74 4.10 2.55 16.25
C SER A 74 5.41 2.35 15.50
N ASN A 75 6.53 2.82 16.05
CA ASN A 75 7.86 2.58 15.48
C ASN A 75 8.26 1.10 15.53
N ASN A 76 7.93 0.40 16.61
CA ASN A 76 8.17 -1.04 16.71
C ASN A 76 7.39 -1.81 15.65
N ILE A 77 6.10 -1.50 15.48
CA ILE A 77 5.27 -2.10 14.41
C ILE A 77 5.85 -1.80 13.03
N LYS A 78 6.26 -0.55 12.79
CA LYS A 78 6.92 -0.18 11.54
C LYS A 78 8.18 -1.00 11.29
N ASN A 79 9.04 -1.16 12.30
CA ASN A 79 10.28 -1.94 12.18
C ASN A 79 10.02 -3.41 11.82
N ILE A 80 8.95 -4.00 12.38
CA ILE A 80 8.54 -5.37 12.08
C ILE A 80 8.08 -5.51 10.62
N LEU A 81 7.29 -4.53 10.15
CA LEU A 81 6.61 -4.63 8.85
C LEU A 81 7.45 -4.10 7.67
N GLN A 82 8.33 -3.12 7.90
CA GLN A 82 9.07 -2.44 6.82
C GLN A 82 10.09 -3.32 6.08
N GLU A 83 10.42 -4.49 6.63
CA GLU A 83 11.32 -5.44 5.96
C GLU A 83 10.67 -5.98 4.66
N ASN A 84 9.34 -6.18 4.69
CA ASN A 84 8.60 -6.78 3.59
C ASN A 84 7.58 -5.82 2.95
N TYR A 85 7.16 -4.76 3.66
CA TYR A 85 6.06 -3.90 3.23
C TYR A 85 6.44 -2.42 3.24
N ARG A 86 5.86 -1.65 2.32
CA ARG A 86 5.94 -0.19 2.30
C ARG A 86 5.01 0.40 3.35
N THR A 87 5.59 0.93 4.44
CA THR A 87 4.86 1.41 5.61
C THR A 87 5.10 2.90 5.86
N GLU A 88 4.08 3.60 6.33
CA GLU A 88 4.15 5.01 6.75
C GLU A 88 3.49 5.21 8.11
N ILE A 89 4.10 6.06 8.96
CA ILE A 89 3.48 6.52 10.22
C ILE A 89 2.93 7.93 9.99
N ASP A 90 1.62 8.12 10.18
CA ASP A 90 0.99 9.44 10.12
C ASP A 90 0.45 9.87 11.49
N VAL A 91 0.94 11.02 11.96
CA VAL A 91 0.59 11.63 13.26
C VAL A 91 -0.07 12.99 13.12
N THR A 92 -0.39 13.41 11.89
CA THR A 92 -0.87 14.75 11.59
C THR A 92 -2.39 14.84 11.58
N GLN A 93 -2.95 15.81 12.28
CA GLN A 93 -4.40 16.06 12.38
C GLN A 93 -5.17 14.95 13.14
N SER A 94 -6.51 14.94 13.03
CA SER A 94 -7.37 13.95 13.67
C SER A 94 -7.30 12.59 12.95
N ILE A 95 -7.60 11.53 13.68
CA ILE A 95 -7.56 10.16 13.14
C ILE A 95 -8.45 9.99 11.90
N GLY A 96 -9.65 10.57 11.89
CA GLY A 96 -10.55 10.51 10.74
C GLY A 96 -9.95 11.15 9.48
N LYS A 97 -9.22 12.29 9.62
CA LYS A 97 -8.53 12.92 8.50
C LYS A 97 -7.34 12.11 8.00
N ARG A 98 -6.67 11.38 8.89
CA ARG A 98 -5.59 10.47 8.51
C ARG A 98 -6.11 9.29 7.71
N TYR A 99 -7.21 8.68 8.14
CA TYR A 99 -7.88 7.64 7.36
C TYR A 99 -8.27 8.13 5.96
N ARG A 100 -8.88 9.33 5.86
CA ARG A 100 -9.22 9.94 4.56
C ARG A 100 -8.01 10.08 3.66
N ARG A 101 -6.91 10.59 4.18
CA ARG A 101 -5.65 10.75 3.44
C ARG A 101 -5.09 9.41 2.97
N GLN A 102 -5.14 8.37 3.81
CA GLN A 102 -4.70 7.03 3.44
C GLN A 102 -5.62 6.42 2.36
N ASP A 103 -6.93 6.66 2.45
CA ASP A 103 -7.88 6.27 1.40
C ASP A 103 -7.56 6.98 0.06
N GLU A 104 -7.30 8.30 0.10
CA GLU A 104 -6.96 9.12 -1.08
C GLU A 104 -5.65 8.71 -1.75
N ILE A 105 -4.63 8.25 -1.02
CA ILE A 105 -3.39 7.74 -1.61
C ILE A 105 -3.44 6.25 -1.94
N GLY A 106 -4.53 5.58 -1.59
CA GLY A 106 -4.81 4.21 -1.95
C GLY A 106 -4.16 3.15 -1.06
N THR A 107 -3.88 3.48 0.21
CA THR A 107 -3.34 2.54 1.20
C THR A 107 -4.37 1.47 1.55
N PRO A 108 -4.12 0.17 1.29
CA PRO A 108 -5.11 -0.90 1.52
C PRO A 108 -5.44 -1.12 2.99
N TYR A 109 -4.45 -1.03 3.88
CA TYR A 109 -4.62 -1.31 5.31
C TYR A 109 -4.11 -0.18 6.18
N CYS A 110 -4.86 0.13 7.24
CA CYS A 110 -4.45 1.08 8.26
C CYS A 110 -4.46 0.42 9.63
N ILE A 111 -3.34 0.51 10.35
CA ILE A 111 -3.18 0.03 11.72
C ILE A 111 -3.34 1.21 12.66
N THR A 112 -4.34 1.16 13.54
CA THR A 112 -4.49 2.15 14.62
C THR A 112 -3.86 1.63 15.90
N VAL A 113 -2.97 2.45 16.46
CA VAL A 113 -2.32 2.20 17.74
C VAL A 113 -2.98 3.12 18.78
N ASP A 114 -3.66 2.53 19.74
CA ASP A 114 -4.38 3.22 20.81
C ASP A 114 -3.83 2.88 22.21
N PHE A 115 -4.53 3.30 23.26
CA PHE A 115 -4.11 3.02 24.62
C PHE A 115 -4.29 1.53 25.00
N ASP A 116 -5.29 0.86 24.41
CA ASP A 116 -5.47 -0.58 24.57
C ASP A 116 -4.28 -1.37 24.00
N SER A 117 -3.61 -0.80 22.99
CA SER A 117 -2.40 -1.40 22.42
C SER A 117 -1.26 -1.51 23.42
N LEU A 118 -1.16 -0.56 24.36
CA LEU A 118 -0.15 -0.58 25.44
C LEU A 118 -0.43 -1.67 26.49
N GLU A 119 -1.72 -1.91 26.79
CA GLU A 119 -2.12 -2.84 27.85
C GLU A 119 -2.26 -4.28 27.36
N LYS A 120 -2.80 -4.46 26.14
CA LYS A 120 -3.21 -5.76 25.61
C LYS A 120 -2.29 -6.29 24.50
N ASN A 121 -1.29 -5.51 24.07
CA ASN A 121 -0.42 -5.82 22.92
C ASN A 121 -1.21 -6.13 21.64
N THR A 122 -2.30 -5.37 21.40
CA THR A 122 -3.19 -5.53 20.24
C THR A 122 -3.34 -4.22 19.50
N VAL A 123 -3.62 -4.29 18.21
CA VAL A 123 -3.90 -3.12 17.36
C VAL A 123 -5.19 -3.32 16.59
N THR A 124 -5.80 -2.24 16.14
CA THR A 124 -6.95 -2.28 15.25
C THR A 124 -6.49 -2.10 13.82
N VAL A 125 -6.78 -3.08 12.96
CA VAL A 125 -6.52 -3.04 11.52
C VAL A 125 -7.80 -2.73 10.78
N ARG A 126 -7.79 -1.68 9.94
CA ARG A 126 -8.91 -1.30 9.07
C ARG A 126 -8.57 -1.63 7.63
N ASP A 127 -9.48 -2.31 6.97
CA ASP A 127 -9.48 -2.50 5.53
C ASP A 127 -10.06 -1.26 4.81
N ARG A 128 -9.39 -0.78 3.75
CA ARG A 128 -9.81 0.37 2.97
C ARG A 128 -11.14 0.12 2.25
N ASP A 129 -11.30 -1.04 1.66
CA ASP A 129 -12.41 -1.31 0.73
C ASP A 129 -13.71 -1.59 1.46
N THR A 130 -13.67 -2.36 2.53
CA THR A 130 -14.83 -2.70 3.35
C THR A 130 -15.08 -1.74 4.50
N MET A 131 -14.07 -0.97 4.90
CA MET A 131 -14.01 -0.16 6.13
C MET A 131 -14.19 -0.97 7.42
N GLU A 132 -14.19 -2.28 7.34
CA GLU A 132 -14.24 -3.16 8.50
C GLU A 132 -12.97 -3.03 9.33
N GLN A 133 -13.13 -3.20 10.63
CA GLN A 133 -12.03 -3.13 11.59
C GLN A 133 -11.96 -4.43 12.39
N GLU A 134 -10.77 -4.93 12.54
CA GLU A 134 -10.50 -6.11 13.37
C GLU A 134 -9.36 -5.82 14.36
N THR A 135 -9.43 -6.44 15.53
CA THR A 135 -8.37 -6.33 16.53
C THR A 135 -7.45 -7.53 16.44
N ILE A 136 -6.15 -7.26 16.28
CA ILE A 136 -5.13 -8.29 16.06
C ILE A 136 -3.98 -8.09 17.05
N PRO A 137 -3.40 -9.17 17.62
CA PRO A 137 -2.15 -9.10 18.36
C PRO A 137 -1.01 -8.56 17.48
N ILE A 138 -0.14 -7.73 18.04
CA ILE A 138 1.00 -7.15 17.31
C ILE A 138 1.90 -8.25 16.76
N ASP A 139 2.09 -9.35 17.49
CA ASP A 139 2.92 -10.48 17.10
C ASP A 139 2.39 -11.25 15.86
N ASP A 140 1.10 -11.12 15.55
CA ASP A 140 0.47 -11.80 14.42
C ASP A 140 0.39 -10.92 13.16
N LEU A 141 0.81 -9.65 13.23
CA LEU A 141 0.75 -8.72 12.09
C LEU A 141 1.54 -9.23 10.88
N SER A 142 2.74 -9.75 11.08
CA SER A 142 3.56 -10.29 9.97
C SER A 142 2.89 -11.45 9.26
N LYS A 143 2.19 -12.32 10.01
CA LYS A 143 1.47 -13.47 9.44
C LYS A 143 0.26 -13.05 8.63
N LYS A 144 -0.49 -12.02 9.10
CA LYS A 144 -1.68 -11.53 8.43
C LYS A 144 -1.40 -11.11 6.99
N TYR A 145 -0.26 -10.47 6.75
CA TYR A 145 0.07 -9.93 5.44
C TYR A 145 0.90 -10.88 4.57
N SER A 146 1.38 -12.01 5.11
CA SER A 146 2.16 -13.00 4.34
C SER A 146 1.37 -13.68 3.22
N GLU A 147 0.04 -13.60 3.24
CA GLU A 147 -0.82 -14.11 2.15
C GLU A 147 -0.75 -13.27 0.87
N PHE A 148 -0.15 -12.08 0.94
CA PHE A 148 0.01 -11.16 -0.21
C PHE A 148 1.41 -11.24 -0.85
N GLU A 149 2.30 -12.08 -0.32
CA GLU A 149 3.61 -12.39 -0.91
C GLU A 149 3.45 -13.46 -2.01
#